data_f9e697d3f20c17b69ae0dc9c8cdf168c
#
_entry.id   f9e697d3f20c17b69ae0dc9c8cdf168c
#
_cell.length_a   1.000
_cell.length_b   1.000
_cell.length_c   1.000
_cell.angle_alpha   90.00
_cell.angle_beta   90.00
_cell.angle_gamma   90.00
#
_symmetry.space_group_name_H-M   'P 1'
#
loop_
_entity.id
_entity.type
_entity.pdbx_description
1 polymer ?
#
loop_
_entity_poly.entity_id
_entity_poly.type
_entity_poly.pdbx_seq_one_letter_code
_entity_poly.pdbx_strand_id
1 'polypeptide(L)'
;MNTKPDSLQSQLIRTTMLGSILAGLLAFLLLIGIAVYHAMQVHDEIMDELADTLLVSDLSANSGQLDELSNEFDIQYQLNWQGRTLAHSTHLQQQLFNDLPQDFALVWKNGHLWRSYTAQTNDKQLKAELIQPLAVRFKDIIRSILIYAVVLSLVWLVQWLWSHFGIQRQLRSLKKLSRTIAQKSPSDLQPIEQQPLVQEIEPVINSLNQLLSRLDRALTAEQRFTADASHELRSPLSAIAMRLQVLKRKYSHIPELVPDLLAIQNDVTRSTRVLENLLLLARLDPAAHQQMPGSLLQLQPLIDEVVCSLELFAQERQVSIHQIAALPHAEIYGNQELLFTCIRNLIDNAIRYAPEHGAVYITLKDEQHHYRLMIEDNGAGVDSNTLERLGERFFRGLGTRTSGSGLGLSIARKIMELHRGYIEFTPSNYGGLKVTLLFLKAHQIEYK
;
A
#
# COMPACT_ATOMS: atom_id res chain seq x y z
N MET A 1 17.69 -16.91 -3.42
CA MET A 1 17.43 -16.39 -2.06
C MET A 1 16.73 -15.05 -2.22
N ASN A 2 15.39 -15.04 -2.16
CA ASN A 2 14.59 -13.80 -2.19
C ASN A 2 14.59 -13.20 -0.79
N THR A 3 15.51 -12.29 -0.51
CA THR A 3 15.44 -11.45 0.69
C THR A 3 14.31 -10.46 0.48
N LYS A 4 13.18 -10.65 1.18
CA LYS A 4 12.17 -9.59 1.28
C LYS A 4 12.88 -8.31 1.73
N PRO A 5 12.67 -7.18 1.08
CA PRO A 5 13.28 -5.92 1.50
C PRO A 5 12.86 -5.64 2.93
N ASP A 6 13.85 -5.40 3.80
CA ASP A 6 13.61 -4.99 5.18
C ASP A 6 12.69 -3.77 5.20
N SER A 7 11.67 -3.79 6.05
CA SER A 7 10.76 -2.66 6.15
C SER A 7 11.56 -1.42 6.63
N LEU A 8 11.22 -0.25 6.10
CA LEU A 8 11.83 1.03 6.51
C LEU A 8 11.77 1.22 8.03
N GLN A 9 10.74 0.69 8.68
CA GLN A 9 10.58 0.63 10.11
C GLN A 9 11.68 -0.18 10.80
N SER A 10 12.00 -1.38 10.28
CA SER A 10 13.04 -2.25 10.88
C SER A 10 14.43 -1.66 10.69
N GLN A 11 14.69 -0.99 9.57
CA GLN A 11 15.96 -0.31 9.33
C GLN A 11 16.17 0.88 10.27
N LEU A 12 15.15 1.74 10.45
CA LEU A 12 15.22 2.88 11.36
C LEU A 12 15.39 2.44 12.81
N ILE A 13 14.66 1.43 13.27
CA ILE A 13 14.83 0.89 14.63
C ILE A 13 16.24 0.31 14.81
N ARG A 14 16.73 -0.44 13.83
CA ARG A 14 18.07 -1.05 13.89
C ARG A 14 19.19 -0.01 13.94
N THR A 15 19.12 1.04 13.13
CA THR A 15 20.15 2.10 13.12
C THR A 15 20.15 2.92 14.39
N THR A 16 18.98 3.30 14.92
CA THR A 16 18.88 4.03 16.18
C THR A 16 19.33 3.17 17.37
N MET A 17 18.99 1.88 17.38
CA MET A 17 19.42 0.94 18.41
C MET A 17 20.94 0.69 18.39
N LEU A 18 21.53 0.48 17.22
CA LEU A 18 22.97 0.29 17.10
C LEU A 18 23.75 1.50 17.64
N GLY A 19 23.33 2.71 17.29
CA GLY A 19 23.95 3.94 17.80
C GLY A 19 23.84 4.06 19.32
N SER A 20 22.68 3.74 19.90
CA SER A 20 22.48 3.82 21.36
C SER A 20 23.21 2.72 22.12
N ILE A 21 23.32 1.51 21.57
CA ILE A 21 24.11 0.43 22.17
C ILE A 21 25.58 0.81 22.21
N LEU A 22 26.13 1.36 21.13
CA LEU A 22 27.52 1.79 21.07
C LEU A 22 27.80 2.92 22.09
N ALA A 23 26.96 3.93 22.13
CA ALA A 23 27.06 5.03 23.11
C ALA A 23 26.92 4.54 24.54
N GLY A 24 25.99 3.62 24.81
CA GLY A 24 25.79 3.02 26.10
C GLY A 24 26.97 2.14 26.57
N LEU A 25 27.59 1.38 25.68
CA LEU A 25 28.81 0.61 25.99
C LEU A 25 29.96 1.55 26.35
N LEU A 26 30.12 2.65 25.63
CA LEU A 26 31.18 3.62 25.93
C LEU A 26 30.92 4.30 27.27
N ALA A 27 29.68 4.69 27.56
CA ALA A 27 29.29 5.23 28.86
C ALA A 27 29.52 4.21 30.02
N PHE A 28 29.20 2.93 29.77
CA PHE A 28 29.40 1.87 30.77
C PHE A 28 30.88 1.65 31.07
N LEU A 29 31.75 1.63 30.07
CA LEU A 29 33.20 1.55 30.27
C LEU A 29 33.73 2.73 31.07
N LEU A 30 33.25 3.94 30.80
CA LEU A 30 33.62 5.14 31.54
C LEU A 30 33.16 5.05 33.01
N LEU A 31 31.94 4.59 33.27
CA LEU A 31 31.39 4.38 34.60
C LEU A 31 32.17 3.31 35.40
N ILE A 32 32.62 2.24 34.75
CA ILE A 32 33.52 1.24 35.35
C ILE A 32 34.82 1.91 35.78
N GLY A 33 35.43 2.72 34.91
CA GLY A 33 36.65 3.46 35.23
C GLY A 33 36.47 4.39 36.44
N ILE A 34 35.37 5.11 36.48
CA ILE A 34 35.01 5.98 37.61
C ILE A 34 34.79 5.15 38.88
N ALA A 35 34.07 4.02 38.82
CA ALA A 35 33.83 3.14 39.96
C ALA A 35 35.13 2.60 40.55
N VAL A 36 36.04 2.15 39.66
CA VAL A 36 37.37 1.67 40.10
C VAL A 36 38.18 2.79 40.75
N TYR A 37 38.23 3.96 40.09
CA TYR A 37 38.95 5.12 40.62
C TYR A 37 38.39 5.55 42.00
N HIS A 38 37.09 5.69 42.11
CA HIS A 38 36.43 6.11 43.37
C HIS A 38 36.61 5.09 44.48
N ALA A 39 36.45 3.79 44.20
CA ALA A 39 36.68 2.75 45.19
C ALA A 39 38.12 2.73 45.67
N MET A 40 39.11 2.92 44.79
CA MET A 40 40.51 3.01 45.18
C MET A 40 40.77 4.24 46.08
N GLN A 41 40.26 5.40 45.69
CA GLN A 41 40.46 6.66 46.41
C GLN A 41 39.81 6.64 47.78
N VAL A 42 38.58 6.19 47.95
CA VAL A 42 37.86 6.14 49.22
C VAL A 42 38.58 5.20 50.22
N HIS A 43 38.99 4.02 49.77
CA HIS A 43 39.70 3.09 50.64
C HIS A 43 41.13 3.56 50.96
N ASP A 44 41.83 4.25 50.05
CA ASP A 44 43.14 4.84 50.33
C ASP A 44 43.01 5.97 51.37
N GLU A 45 41.94 6.83 51.27
CA GLU A 45 41.65 7.89 52.25
C GLU A 45 41.34 7.34 53.64
N ILE A 46 40.56 6.23 53.72
CA ILE A 46 40.32 5.52 55.02
C ILE A 46 41.60 4.98 55.57
N MET A 47 42.50 4.40 54.78
CA MET A 47 43.79 3.89 55.27
C MET A 47 44.69 5.03 55.76
N ASP A 48 44.67 6.17 55.08
CA ASP A 48 45.44 7.37 55.49
C ASP A 48 44.92 7.93 56.79
N GLU A 49 43.64 8.13 56.99
CA GLU A 49 42.99 8.62 58.21
C GLU A 49 43.23 7.65 59.39
N LEU A 50 43.21 6.35 59.11
CA LEU A 50 43.48 5.30 60.08
C LEU A 50 44.98 5.33 60.54
N ALA A 51 45.90 5.55 59.62
CA ALA A 51 47.33 5.70 59.90
C ALA A 51 47.59 6.97 60.69
N ASP A 52 46.99 8.08 60.37
CA ASP A 52 47.11 9.34 61.09
C ASP A 52 46.57 9.18 62.52
N THR A 53 45.45 8.53 62.71
CA THR A 53 44.87 8.24 64.02
C THR A 53 45.80 7.35 64.88
N LEU A 54 46.42 6.34 64.23
CA LEU A 54 47.41 5.47 64.93
C LEU A 54 48.68 6.21 65.36
N LEU A 55 49.08 7.20 64.56
CA LEU A 55 50.32 7.97 64.87
C LEU A 55 50.14 9.08 65.95
N VAL A 56 48.88 9.64 66.00
CA VAL A 56 48.59 10.82 66.84
C VAL A 56 47.87 10.49 68.16
N SER A 57 47.00 9.44 68.14
CA SER A 57 46.15 9.17 69.31
C SER A 57 46.81 8.40 70.44
N ASP A 58 46.33 8.69 71.64
CA ASP A 58 46.69 7.92 72.85
C ASP A 58 46.06 6.54 72.79
N LEU A 59 46.87 5.51 72.52
CA LEU A 59 46.46 4.11 72.22
C LEU A 59 45.55 3.49 73.26
N SER A 60 45.61 4.02 74.49
CA SER A 60 44.82 3.51 75.63
C SER A 60 43.35 3.95 75.63
N ALA A 61 43.00 5.06 74.92
CA ALA A 61 41.67 5.64 74.94
C ALA A 61 40.84 5.23 73.74
N ASN A 62 41.44 4.92 72.55
CA ASN A 62 40.78 4.77 71.27
C ASN A 62 40.90 3.36 70.64
N SER A 63 41.49 2.36 71.39
CA SER A 63 41.71 1.02 70.84
C SER A 63 40.41 0.35 70.28
N GLY A 64 39.26 0.57 70.90
CA GLY A 64 38.01 -0.02 70.53
C GLY A 64 37.45 0.52 69.14
N GLN A 65 37.64 1.82 68.92
CA GLN A 65 37.20 2.45 67.62
C GLN A 65 38.13 2.04 66.47
N LEU A 66 39.43 1.93 66.74
CA LEU A 66 40.40 1.49 65.72
C LEU A 66 40.19 0.05 65.33
N ASP A 67 39.89 -0.85 66.29
CA ASP A 67 39.54 -2.24 65.96
C ASP A 67 38.20 -2.38 65.21
N GLU A 68 37.23 -1.54 65.54
CA GLU A 68 35.96 -1.53 64.84
C GLU A 68 36.11 -1.12 63.31
N LEU A 69 36.85 -0.02 63.11
CA LEU A 69 37.16 0.43 61.72
C LEU A 69 38.03 -0.59 60.95
N SER A 70 39.04 -1.15 61.64
CA SER A 70 39.90 -2.20 61.08
C SER A 70 39.09 -3.43 60.61
N ASN A 71 38.13 -3.87 61.41
CA ASN A 71 37.28 -5.01 61.12
C ASN A 71 36.21 -4.67 60.04
N GLU A 72 35.64 -3.48 60.05
CA GLU A 72 34.65 -3.06 59.08
C GLU A 72 35.21 -3.02 57.62
N PHE A 73 36.44 -2.51 57.52
CA PHE A 73 37.12 -2.37 56.24
C PHE A 73 38.11 -3.48 55.88
N ASP A 74 38.24 -4.50 56.79
CA ASP A 74 39.20 -5.60 56.66
C ASP A 74 40.64 -5.10 56.46
N ILE A 75 40.98 -4.03 57.21
CA ILE A 75 42.33 -3.42 57.20
C ILE A 75 43.12 -4.02 58.34
N GLN A 76 44.21 -4.69 58.02
CA GLN A 76 45.17 -5.09 59.08
C GLN A 76 46.19 -3.97 59.30
N TYR A 77 46.48 -3.66 60.54
CA TYR A 77 47.48 -2.65 60.92
C TYR A 77 48.47 -3.15 61.89
N GLN A 78 49.68 -2.58 61.87
CA GLN A 78 50.73 -2.77 62.82
C GLN A 78 51.39 -1.42 63.07
N LEU A 79 51.54 -1.06 64.40
CA LEU A 79 52.24 0.13 64.84
C LEU A 79 53.54 -0.28 65.45
N ASN A 80 54.66 0.17 64.92
CA ASN A 80 56.01 -0.15 65.38
C ASN A 80 56.72 1.10 65.89
N TRP A 81 57.38 0.96 67.10
CA TRP A 81 58.25 1.96 67.66
C TRP A 81 59.65 1.38 67.82
N GLN A 82 60.63 1.95 67.15
CA GLN A 82 62.01 1.48 67.18
C GLN A 82 62.18 -0.04 67.02
N GLY A 83 61.36 -0.66 66.15
CA GLY A 83 61.39 -2.11 65.92
C GLY A 83 60.60 -2.97 66.90
N ARG A 84 59.91 -2.36 67.86
CA ARG A 84 58.97 -3.08 68.72
C ARG A 84 57.53 -2.79 68.37
N THR A 85 56.68 -3.77 68.21
CA THR A 85 55.27 -3.62 67.98
C THR A 85 54.54 -3.11 69.18
N LEU A 86 53.94 -1.92 69.12
CA LEU A 86 53.12 -1.30 70.14
C LEU A 86 51.68 -1.69 70.14
N ALA A 87 51.10 -1.76 68.89
CA ALA A 87 49.73 -2.14 68.72
C ALA A 87 49.59 -2.89 67.38
N HIS A 88 48.59 -3.74 67.29
CA HIS A 88 48.27 -4.47 66.06
C HIS A 88 46.78 -4.83 66.00
N SER A 89 46.24 -5.04 64.81
CA SER A 89 44.87 -5.50 64.61
C SER A 89 44.65 -6.93 65.12
N THR A 90 43.41 -7.24 65.50
CA THR A 90 42.99 -8.50 66.11
C THR A 90 43.32 -9.74 65.24
N HIS A 91 43.32 -9.60 63.93
CA HIS A 91 43.61 -10.68 63.01
C HIS A 91 44.92 -10.50 62.25
N LEU A 92 45.96 -10.05 62.93
CA LEU A 92 47.28 -9.76 62.38
C LEU A 92 47.92 -11.01 61.78
N GLN A 93 48.22 -10.98 60.46
CA GLN A 93 49.11 -11.95 59.82
C GLN A 93 50.51 -11.36 59.63
N GLN A 94 51.37 -11.65 60.61
CA GLN A 94 52.70 -11.02 60.74
C GLN A 94 53.59 -11.17 59.48
N GLN A 95 53.37 -12.24 58.67
CA GLN A 95 54.11 -12.49 57.42
C GLN A 95 53.74 -11.46 56.29
N LEU A 96 52.63 -10.77 56.41
CA LEU A 96 52.19 -9.79 55.39
C LEU A 96 52.93 -8.45 55.54
N PHE A 97 53.45 -8.14 56.75
CA PHE A 97 54.11 -6.86 57.07
C PHE A 97 55.61 -6.83 56.78
N ASN A 98 56.22 -7.95 56.33
CA ASN A 98 57.63 -7.97 56.00
C ASN A 98 57.88 -7.19 54.71
N ASP A 99 58.83 -6.24 54.69
CA ASP A 99 59.26 -5.46 53.52
C ASP A 99 58.14 -4.74 52.82
N LEU A 100 57.30 -3.96 53.51
CA LEU A 100 56.31 -3.09 52.88
C LEU A 100 56.98 -1.82 52.37
N PRO A 101 56.61 -1.41 51.09
CA PRO A 101 57.06 -0.14 50.54
C PRO A 101 56.57 1.05 51.34
N GLN A 102 57.30 2.18 51.22
CA GLN A 102 56.84 3.47 51.80
C GLN A 102 55.68 3.96 50.90
N ASP A 103 54.76 4.68 51.50
CA ASP A 103 53.54 5.18 50.84
C ASP A 103 52.60 4.05 50.37
N PHE A 104 51.64 4.43 49.52
CA PHE A 104 50.67 3.49 48.94
C PHE A 104 51.28 2.60 47.87
N ALA A 105 51.25 1.27 48.08
CA ALA A 105 51.74 0.33 47.07
C ALA A 105 50.85 -0.90 46.93
N LEU A 106 50.98 -1.56 45.78
CA LEU A 106 50.37 -2.88 45.54
C LEU A 106 51.41 -3.95 45.79
N VAL A 107 51.08 -4.91 46.66
CA VAL A 107 51.99 -5.97 47.09
C VAL A 107 51.35 -7.33 46.85
N TRP A 108 52.10 -8.24 46.24
CA TRP A 108 51.67 -9.63 46.09
C TRP A 108 52.20 -10.50 47.20
N LYS A 109 51.30 -10.98 48.11
CA LYS A 109 51.69 -11.82 49.23
C LYS A 109 50.68 -12.95 49.42
N ASN A 110 51.15 -14.12 49.81
CA ASN A 110 50.37 -15.32 50.10
C ASN A 110 49.36 -15.69 48.91
N GLY A 111 49.74 -15.44 47.63
CA GLY A 111 48.87 -15.73 46.51
C GLY A 111 47.76 -14.70 46.26
N HIS A 112 47.73 -13.61 47.02
CA HIS A 112 46.72 -12.54 46.89
C HIS A 112 47.35 -11.17 46.67
N LEU A 113 46.64 -10.28 46.06
CA LEU A 113 47.04 -8.89 45.88
C LEU A 113 46.52 -8.04 47.04
N TRP A 114 47.44 -7.28 47.62
CA TRP A 114 47.15 -6.43 48.76
C TRP A 114 47.50 -4.98 48.40
N ARG A 115 46.76 -4.04 49.01
CA ARG A 115 47.10 -2.62 49.04
C ARG A 115 47.78 -2.34 50.38
N SER A 116 48.99 -1.85 50.36
CA SER A 116 49.73 -1.44 51.54
C SER A 116 49.89 0.07 51.69
N TYR A 117 49.90 0.57 52.86
CA TYR A 117 50.19 1.95 53.16
C TYR A 117 51.13 2.00 54.38
N THR A 118 52.19 2.83 54.30
CA THR A 118 53.14 2.98 55.36
C THR A 118 53.31 4.47 55.64
N ALA A 119 52.95 4.89 56.86
CA ALA A 119 53.13 6.26 57.35
C ALA A 119 54.17 6.26 58.52
N GLN A 120 54.98 7.32 58.63
CA GLN A 120 55.97 7.49 59.61
C GLN A 120 55.92 8.89 60.20
N THR A 121 56.18 9.00 61.53
CA THR A 121 56.35 10.30 62.16
C THR A 121 57.67 10.97 61.75
N ASN A 122 57.70 12.31 61.75
CA ASN A 122 58.86 13.12 61.34
C ASN A 122 60.18 12.67 62.02
N ASP A 123 60.14 12.18 63.21
CA ASP A 123 61.29 11.65 63.97
C ASP A 123 61.67 10.20 63.57
N LYS A 124 60.94 9.56 62.65
CA LYS A 124 61.10 8.19 62.15
C LYS A 124 61.11 7.13 63.31
N GLN A 125 60.62 7.49 64.45
CA GLN A 125 60.60 6.57 65.63
C GLN A 125 59.30 5.70 65.61
N LEU A 126 58.20 6.25 65.11
CA LEU A 126 56.93 5.57 65.08
C LEU A 126 56.55 5.31 63.59
N LYS A 127 56.21 4.06 63.27
CA LYS A 127 55.84 3.61 61.91
C LYS A 127 54.50 2.89 61.99
N ALA A 128 53.51 3.38 61.29
CA ALA A 128 52.22 2.75 61.07
C ALA A 128 52.24 2.02 59.73
N GLU A 129 52.00 0.74 59.76
CA GLU A 129 51.90 -0.11 58.55
C GLU A 129 50.49 -0.69 58.46
N LEU A 130 49.83 -0.45 57.32
CA LEU A 130 48.47 -0.89 57.06
C LEU A 130 48.45 -1.73 55.75
N ILE A 131 47.63 -2.75 55.78
CA ILE A 131 47.48 -3.61 54.60
C ILE A 131 46.01 -4.03 54.47
N GLN A 132 45.49 -3.99 53.25
CA GLN A 132 44.11 -4.34 52.94
C GLN A 132 44.07 -5.31 51.77
N PRO A 133 43.29 -6.43 51.86
CA PRO A 133 43.11 -7.30 50.68
C PRO A 133 42.36 -6.53 49.56
N LEU A 134 42.91 -6.59 48.36
CA LEU A 134 42.28 -5.93 47.22
C LEU A 134 40.88 -6.54 46.88
N ALA A 135 40.65 -7.78 47.32
CA ALA A 135 39.35 -8.48 47.17
C ALA A 135 38.17 -7.70 47.80
N VAL A 136 38.43 -6.97 48.94
CA VAL A 136 37.39 -6.15 49.58
C VAL A 136 36.96 -5.02 48.66
N ARG A 137 37.91 -4.31 48.05
CA ARG A 137 37.67 -3.25 47.10
C ARG A 137 36.93 -3.76 45.85
N PHE A 138 37.25 -4.95 45.37
CA PHE A 138 36.55 -5.57 44.25
C PHE A 138 35.07 -5.83 44.50
N LYS A 139 34.71 -6.16 45.74
CA LYS A 139 33.31 -6.37 46.13
C LYS A 139 32.47 -5.09 45.93
N ASP A 140 33.00 -3.95 46.34
CA ASP A 140 32.32 -2.65 46.19
C ASP A 140 32.28 -2.22 44.70
N ILE A 141 33.35 -2.46 43.97
CA ILE A 141 33.40 -2.23 42.53
C ILE A 141 32.32 -3.06 41.79
N ILE A 142 32.23 -4.37 42.09
CA ILE A 142 31.24 -5.26 41.49
C ILE A 142 29.81 -4.80 41.83
N ARG A 143 29.55 -4.40 43.06
CA ARG A 143 28.26 -3.87 43.49
C ARG A 143 27.87 -2.61 42.68
N SER A 144 28.81 -1.69 42.52
CA SER A 144 28.62 -0.46 41.73
C SER A 144 28.36 -0.79 40.25
N ILE A 145 29.14 -1.71 39.66
CA ILE A 145 28.97 -2.18 38.28
C ILE A 145 27.57 -2.80 38.07
N LEU A 146 27.09 -3.61 39.01
CA LEU A 146 25.76 -4.20 38.93
C LEU A 146 24.66 -3.13 38.94
N ILE A 147 24.79 -2.12 39.82
CA ILE A 147 23.85 -0.99 39.88
C ILE A 147 23.85 -0.24 38.53
N TYR A 148 25.04 0.09 38.00
CA TYR A 148 25.16 0.78 36.71
C TYR A 148 24.59 -0.06 35.54
N ALA A 149 24.81 -1.37 35.53
CA ALA A 149 24.27 -2.28 34.53
C ALA A 149 22.73 -2.33 34.57
N VAL A 150 22.13 -2.35 35.76
CA VAL A 150 20.66 -2.31 35.91
C VAL A 150 20.10 -0.97 35.39
N VAL A 151 20.69 0.16 35.82
CA VAL A 151 20.25 1.48 35.38
C VAL A 151 20.35 1.62 33.85
N LEU A 152 21.48 1.19 33.27
CA LEU A 152 21.70 1.24 31.82
C LEU A 152 20.73 0.36 31.06
N SER A 153 20.43 -0.84 31.57
CA SER A 153 19.44 -1.75 30.99
C SER A 153 18.04 -1.13 30.98
N LEU A 154 17.68 -0.42 32.05
CA LEU A 154 16.41 0.28 32.18
C LEU A 154 16.31 1.46 31.17
N VAL A 155 17.39 2.23 31.02
CA VAL A 155 17.47 3.29 30.01
C VAL A 155 17.31 2.72 28.60
N TRP A 156 17.96 1.62 28.28
CA TRP A 156 17.81 0.96 26.96
C TRP A 156 16.40 0.43 26.74
N LEU A 157 15.76 -0.13 27.77
CA LEU A 157 14.37 -0.57 27.67
C LEU A 157 13.43 0.60 27.36
N VAL A 158 13.56 1.71 28.09
CA VAL A 158 12.76 2.93 27.86
C VAL A 158 13.00 3.47 26.46
N GLN A 159 14.24 3.54 26.02
CA GLN A 159 14.60 4.02 24.68
C GLN A 159 14.04 3.11 23.58
N TRP A 160 14.08 1.78 23.77
CA TRP A 160 13.49 0.82 22.84
C TRP A 160 11.98 1.01 22.73
N LEU A 161 11.28 1.13 23.86
CA LEU A 161 9.84 1.40 23.88
C LEU A 161 9.51 2.71 23.16
N TRP A 162 10.21 3.78 23.46
CA TRP A 162 10.01 5.10 22.85
C TRP A 162 10.23 5.07 21.34
N SER A 163 11.32 4.46 20.90
CA SER A 163 11.65 4.31 19.48
C SER A 163 10.59 3.46 18.77
N HIS A 164 10.18 2.33 19.36
CA HIS A 164 9.19 1.43 18.78
C HIS A 164 7.83 2.12 18.57
N PHE A 165 7.30 2.75 19.60
CA PHE A 165 6.00 3.43 19.53
C PHE A 165 6.05 4.72 18.71
N GLY A 166 7.13 5.50 18.82
CA GLY A 166 7.32 6.74 18.07
C GLY A 166 7.36 6.52 16.57
N ILE A 167 8.18 5.58 16.10
CA ILE A 167 8.31 5.25 14.68
C ILE A 167 7.00 4.66 14.13
N GLN A 168 6.31 3.80 14.88
CA GLN A 168 5.02 3.27 14.45
C GLN A 168 3.97 4.36 14.26
N ARG A 169 3.92 5.35 15.16
CA ARG A 169 2.96 6.46 15.07
C ARG A 169 3.21 7.32 13.84
N GLN A 170 4.46 7.64 13.54
CA GLN A 170 4.83 8.43 12.35
C GLN A 170 4.54 7.68 11.04
N LEU A 171 4.85 6.38 10.98
CA LEU A 171 4.61 5.57 9.79
C LEU A 171 3.13 5.23 9.55
N ARG A 172 2.24 5.40 10.53
CA ARG A 172 0.79 5.20 10.34
C ARG A 172 0.21 6.12 9.27
N SER A 173 0.64 7.37 9.23
CA SER A 173 0.21 8.34 8.22
C SER A 173 0.59 7.90 6.80
N LEU A 174 1.82 7.43 6.62
CA LEU A 174 2.29 6.92 5.33
C LEU A 174 1.54 5.64 4.90
N LYS A 175 1.29 4.71 5.83
CA LYS A 175 0.50 3.50 5.56
C LYS A 175 -0.95 3.85 5.18
N LYS A 176 -1.55 4.84 5.85
CA LYS A 176 -2.90 5.31 5.54
C LYS A 176 -2.95 5.92 4.14
N LEU A 177 -2.01 6.80 3.80
CA LEU A 177 -1.89 7.38 2.46
C LEU A 177 -1.75 6.30 1.39
N SER A 178 -0.83 5.35 1.58
CA SER A 178 -0.63 4.23 0.65
C SER A 178 -1.90 3.41 0.44
N ARG A 179 -2.67 3.15 1.51
CA ARG A 179 -3.96 2.43 1.41
C ARG A 179 -5.01 3.25 0.67
N THR A 180 -5.12 4.54 0.97
CA THR A 180 -6.05 5.44 0.26
C THR A 180 -5.75 5.47 -1.23
N ILE A 181 -4.47 5.57 -1.62
CA ILE A 181 -4.06 5.51 -3.04
C ILE A 181 -4.40 4.15 -3.66
N ALA A 182 -4.10 3.05 -2.96
CA ALA A 182 -4.35 1.69 -3.48
C ALA A 182 -5.85 1.35 -3.61
N GLN A 183 -6.70 2.01 -2.84
CA GLN A 183 -8.16 1.83 -2.87
C GLN A 183 -8.88 2.73 -3.88
N LYS A 184 -8.19 3.74 -4.40
CA LYS A 184 -8.76 4.59 -5.46
C LYS A 184 -8.99 3.77 -6.72
N SER A 185 -10.20 3.85 -7.24
CA SER A 185 -10.49 3.27 -8.56
C SER A 185 -9.77 4.10 -9.66
N PRO A 186 -9.49 3.53 -10.83
CA PRO A 186 -8.89 4.26 -11.94
C PRO A 186 -9.68 5.50 -12.39
N SER A 187 -10.97 5.54 -12.08
CA SER A 187 -11.88 6.64 -12.39
C SER A 187 -12.04 7.67 -11.27
N ASP A 188 -11.52 7.41 -10.07
CA ASP A 188 -11.57 8.35 -8.95
C ASP A 188 -10.41 9.34 -9.01
N LEU A 189 -10.61 10.48 -9.66
CA LEU A 189 -9.64 11.57 -9.80
C LEU A 189 -9.80 12.67 -8.73
N GLN A 190 -10.67 12.46 -7.75
CA GLN A 190 -10.87 13.40 -6.64
C GLN A 190 -9.55 13.63 -5.90
N PRO A 191 -9.27 14.87 -5.46
CA PRO A 191 -8.08 15.16 -4.67
C PRO A 191 -8.04 14.31 -3.41
N ILE A 192 -6.84 13.89 -3.01
CA ILE A 192 -6.64 13.24 -1.73
C ILE A 192 -6.76 14.32 -0.65
N GLU A 193 -7.73 14.16 0.26
CA GLU A 193 -7.93 15.10 1.36
C GLU A 193 -6.69 15.19 2.26
N GLN A 194 -6.30 16.41 2.57
CA GLN A 194 -5.20 16.70 3.49
C GLN A 194 -5.65 16.35 4.91
N GLN A 195 -5.15 15.23 5.44
CA GLN A 195 -5.18 14.99 6.89
C GLN A 195 -3.92 15.59 7.52
N PRO A 196 -3.92 15.89 8.85
CA PRO A 196 -2.73 16.40 9.52
C PRO A 196 -1.58 15.40 9.36
N LEU A 197 -0.79 15.64 8.35
CA LEU A 197 0.30 14.80 7.90
C LEU A 197 1.61 15.36 8.41
N VAL A 198 2.58 14.49 8.50
CA VAL A 198 3.96 14.87 8.70
C VAL A 198 4.35 15.81 7.56
N GLN A 199 4.99 16.93 7.88
CA GLN A 199 5.31 18.02 6.93
C GLN A 199 6.04 17.51 5.66
N GLU A 200 6.82 16.44 5.80
CA GLU A 200 7.59 15.83 4.73
C GLU A 200 6.74 15.10 3.66
N ILE A 201 5.48 14.76 3.99
CA ILE A 201 4.56 14.06 3.08
C ILE A 201 3.68 15.05 2.30
N GLU A 202 3.50 16.25 2.78
CA GLU A 202 2.68 17.28 2.15
C GLU A 202 3.08 17.57 0.69
N PRO A 203 4.38 17.74 0.34
CA PRO A 203 4.80 17.96 -1.05
C PRO A 203 4.43 16.80 -1.98
N VAL A 204 4.47 15.57 -1.46
CA VAL A 204 4.11 14.37 -2.23
C VAL A 204 2.61 14.37 -2.54
N ILE A 205 1.76 14.69 -1.57
CA ILE A 205 0.31 14.78 -1.78
C ILE A 205 -0.02 15.90 -2.75
N ASN A 206 0.59 17.06 -2.60
CA ASN A 206 0.38 18.19 -3.49
C ASN A 206 0.77 17.85 -4.94
N SER A 207 1.91 17.18 -5.13
CA SER A 207 2.35 16.71 -6.46
C SER A 207 1.39 15.68 -7.04
N LEU A 208 0.91 14.75 -6.22
CA LEU A 208 -0.07 13.74 -6.65
C LEU A 208 -1.42 14.37 -7.01
N ASN A 209 -1.91 15.31 -6.21
CA ASN A 209 -3.15 16.05 -6.51
C ASN A 209 -3.02 16.89 -7.79
N GLN A 210 -1.84 17.47 -8.06
CA GLN A 210 -1.57 18.15 -9.34
C GLN A 210 -1.61 17.16 -10.52
N LEU A 211 -1.05 15.96 -10.36
CA LEU A 211 -1.12 14.93 -11.41
C LEU A 211 -2.57 14.48 -11.66
N LEU A 212 -3.34 14.23 -10.61
CA LEU A 212 -4.76 13.89 -10.72
C LEU A 212 -5.54 14.99 -11.44
N SER A 213 -5.32 16.25 -11.08
CA SER A 213 -5.97 17.40 -11.73
C SER A 213 -5.55 17.57 -13.20
N ARG A 214 -4.30 17.28 -13.55
CA ARG A 214 -3.84 17.31 -14.96
C ARG A 214 -4.50 16.18 -15.76
N LEU A 215 -4.57 14.99 -15.16
CA LEU A 215 -5.22 13.83 -15.79
C LEU A 215 -6.71 14.10 -16.03
N ASP A 216 -7.41 14.62 -15.02
CA ASP A 216 -8.83 15.00 -15.13
C ASP A 216 -9.08 16.00 -16.26
N ARG A 217 -8.24 17.06 -16.35
CA ARG A 217 -8.32 18.04 -17.44
C ARG A 217 -8.04 17.42 -18.81
N ALA A 218 -7.06 16.52 -18.91
CA ALA A 218 -6.73 15.86 -20.16
C ALA A 218 -7.89 14.96 -20.65
N LEU A 219 -8.48 14.17 -19.75
CA LEU A 219 -9.64 13.33 -20.06
C LEU A 219 -10.87 14.17 -20.44
N THR A 220 -11.12 15.26 -19.72
CA THR A 220 -12.22 16.19 -20.05
C THR A 220 -12.01 16.84 -21.43
N ALA A 221 -10.79 17.22 -21.76
CA ALA A 221 -10.44 17.79 -23.07
C ALA A 221 -10.62 16.76 -24.19
N GLU A 222 -10.21 15.50 -23.98
CA GLU A 222 -10.40 14.40 -24.92
C GLU A 222 -11.89 14.13 -25.20
N GLN A 223 -12.72 14.13 -24.15
CA GLN A 223 -14.17 13.98 -24.29
C GLN A 223 -14.81 15.11 -25.10
N ARG A 224 -14.44 16.36 -24.78
CA ARG A 224 -14.93 17.53 -25.55
C ARG A 224 -14.51 17.45 -27.00
N PHE A 225 -13.23 17.15 -27.26
CA PHE A 225 -12.72 16.97 -28.61
C PHE A 225 -13.53 15.91 -29.38
N THR A 226 -13.80 14.77 -28.74
CA THR A 226 -14.60 13.69 -29.35
C THR A 226 -16.05 14.13 -29.63
N ALA A 227 -16.65 14.89 -28.70
CA ALA A 227 -18.01 15.43 -28.88
C ALA A 227 -18.06 16.45 -30.02
N ASP A 228 -17.12 17.38 -30.04
CA ASP A 228 -17.05 18.42 -31.07
C ASP A 228 -16.76 17.81 -32.46
N ALA A 229 -15.82 16.89 -32.54
CA ALA A 229 -15.52 16.15 -33.77
C ALA A 229 -16.76 15.40 -34.30
N SER A 230 -17.60 14.86 -33.38
CA SER A 230 -18.86 14.20 -33.75
C SER A 230 -19.81 15.14 -34.50
N HIS A 231 -19.98 16.36 -33.99
CA HIS A 231 -20.87 17.36 -34.59
C HIS A 231 -20.30 17.92 -35.90
N GLU A 232 -19.00 18.24 -35.88
CA GLU A 232 -18.33 18.82 -37.06
C GLU A 232 -18.21 17.85 -38.24
N LEU A 233 -18.14 16.53 -37.98
CA LEU A 233 -18.11 15.52 -39.05
C LEU A 233 -19.49 15.06 -39.50
N ARG A 234 -20.52 15.10 -38.66
CA ARG A 234 -21.89 14.75 -39.02
C ARG A 234 -22.47 15.74 -40.04
N SER A 235 -22.21 17.04 -39.87
CA SER A 235 -22.74 18.10 -40.72
C SER A 235 -22.35 17.94 -42.22
N PRO A 236 -21.05 17.82 -42.60
CA PRO A 236 -20.67 17.64 -44.01
C PRO A 236 -21.15 16.31 -44.58
N LEU A 237 -21.16 15.22 -43.80
CA LEU A 237 -21.68 13.93 -44.29
C LEU A 237 -23.17 14.00 -44.58
N SER A 238 -23.94 14.67 -43.72
CA SER A 238 -25.38 14.89 -43.96
C SER A 238 -25.63 15.76 -45.22
N ALA A 239 -24.80 16.78 -45.43
CA ALA A 239 -24.87 17.61 -46.63
C ALA A 239 -24.56 16.81 -47.90
N ILE A 240 -23.56 15.91 -47.86
CA ILE A 240 -23.25 15.02 -49.00
C ILE A 240 -24.43 14.06 -49.25
N ALA A 241 -24.96 13.42 -48.20
CA ALA A 241 -26.11 12.53 -48.32
C ALA A 241 -27.34 13.23 -48.97
N MET A 242 -27.64 14.46 -48.54
CA MET A 242 -28.72 15.27 -49.08
C MET A 242 -28.47 15.60 -50.54
N ARG A 243 -27.24 16.01 -50.93
CA ARG A 243 -26.89 16.28 -52.33
C ARG A 243 -27.05 15.04 -53.21
N LEU A 244 -26.62 13.89 -52.73
CA LEU A 244 -26.79 12.62 -53.43
C LEU A 244 -28.28 12.28 -53.65
N GLN A 245 -29.11 12.52 -52.64
CA GLN A 245 -30.55 12.31 -52.75
C GLN A 245 -31.20 13.22 -53.81
N VAL A 246 -30.76 14.50 -53.86
CA VAL A 246 -31.20 15.45 -54.89
C VAL A 246 -30.72 15.00 -56.27
N LEU A 247 -29.48 14.61 -56.46
CA LEU A 247 -28.92 14.09 -57.70
C LEU A 247 -29.67 12.85 -58.18
N LYS A 248 -29.92 11.89 -57.31
CA LYS A 248 -30.69 10.69 -57.59
C LYS A 248 -32.07 11.02 -58.10
N ARG A 249 -32.77 11.99 -57.47
CA ARG A 249 -34.08 12.42 -57.88
C ARG A 249 -34.05 13.16 -59.28
N LYS A 250 -33.02 14.03 -59.47
CA LYS A 250 -32.86 14.81 -60.72
C LYS A 250 -32.52 13.93 -61.93
N TYR A 251 -31.69 12.90 -61.72
CA TYR A 251 -31.20 12.04 -62.79
C TYR A 251 -31.85 10.64 -62.78
N SER A 252 -33.01 10.50 -62.16
CA SER A 252 -33.79 9.24 -62.14
C SER A 252 -34.18 8.70 -63.49
N HIS A 253 -34.16 9.55 -64.52
CA HIS A 253 -34.46 9.21 -65.91
C HIS A 253 -33.24 8.64 -66.63
N ILE A 254 -32.04 8.60 -66.03
CA ILE A 254 -30.83 8.02 -66.62
C ILE A 254 -30.56 6.69 -65.93
N PRO A 255 -31.00 5.54 -66.50
CA PRO A 255 -30.92 4.24 -65.79
C PRO A 255 -29.49 3.81 -65.44
N GLU A 256 -28.50 4.21 -66.26
CA GLU A 256 -27.09 3.85 -66.10
C GLU A 256 -26.44 4.58 -64.88
N LEU A 257 -26.92 5.76 -64.50
CA LEU A 257 -26.37 6.57 -63.43
C LEU A 257 -26.96 6.22 -62.05
N VAL A 258 -28.16 5.69 -62.03
CA VAL A 258 -28.89 5.38 -60.80
C VAL A 258 -28.14 4.36 -59.91
N PRO A 259 -27.54 3.26 -60.42
CA PRO A 259 -26.78 2.32 -59.62
C PRO A 259 -25.53 2.95 -58.96
N ASP A 260 -24.79 3.80 -59.64
CA ASP A 260 -23.60 4.47 -59.17
C ASP A 260 -23.94 5.47 -58.03
N LEU A 261 -25.01 6.25 -58.23
CA LEU A 261 -25.50 7.17 -57.19
C LEU A 261 -25.95 6.42 -55.91
N LEU A 262 -26.58 5.26 -56.08
CA LEU A 262 -26.98 4.39 -55.00
C LEU A 262 -25.75 3.79 -54.28
N ALA A 263 -24.73 3.37 -55.01
CA ALA A 263 -23.48 2.87 -54.43
C ALA A 263 -22.80 3.94 -53.60
N ILE A 264 -22.64 5.15 -54.12
CA ILE A 264 -22.05 6.28 -53.38
C ILE A 264 -22.89 6.65 -52.14
N GLN A 265 -24.24 6.66 -52.29
CA GLN A 265 -25.13 6.93 -51.13
C GLN A 265 -24.97 5.89 -50.05
N ASN A 266 -24.84 4.62 -50.40
CA ASN A 266 -24.60 3.53 -49.45
C ASN A 266 -23.24 3.67 -48.75
N ASP A 267 -22.19 4.06 -49.49
CA ASP A 267 -20.85 4.27 -48.92
C ASP A 267 -20.82 5.45 -47.95
N VAL A 268 -21.49 6.55 -48.28
CA VAL A 268 -21.63 7.70 -47.37
C VAL A 268 -22.40 7.32 -46.11
N THR A 269 -23.53 6.61 -46.26
CA THR A 269 -24.33 6.14 -45.12
C THR A 269 -23.53 5.19 -44.24
N ARG A 270 -22.78 4.28 -44.85
CA ARG A 270 -21.87 3.37 -44.11
C ARG A 270 -20.77 4.12 -43.35
N SER A 271 -20.10 5.07 -44.00
CA SER A 271 -19.04 5.88 -43.39
C SER A 271 -19.57 6.70 -42.23
N THR A 272 -20.76 7.30 -42.38
CA THR A 272 -21.44 8.02 -41.29
C THR A 272 -21.69 7.12 -40.07
N ARG A 273 -22.22 5.90 -40.31
CA ARG A 273 -22.47 4.92 -39.24
C ARG A 273 -21.18 4.47 -38.54
N VAL A 274 -20.10 4.24 -39.30
CA VAL A 274 -18.79 3.88 -38.73
C VAL A 274 -18.29 5.00 -37.85
N LEU A 275 -18.35 6.24 -38.31
CA LEU A 275 -17.94 7.42 -37.56
C LEU A 275 -18.75 7.58 -36.27
N GLU A 276 -20.08 7.51 -36.33
CA GLU A 276 -20.98 7.60 -35.18
C GLU A 276 -20.65 6.51 -34.13
N ASN A 277 -20.40 5.30 -34.57
CA ASN A 277 -20.03 4.18 -33.73
C ASN A 277 -18.65 4.39 -33.07
N LEU A 278 -17.66 4.93 -33.78
CA LEU A 278 -16.34 5.26 -33.19
C LEU A 278 -16.44 6.36 -32.13
N LEU A 279 -17.20 7.40 -32.44
CA LEU A 279 -17.42 8.53 -31.52
C LEU A 279 -18.22 8.10 -30.28
N LEU A 280 -19.20 7.19 -30.46
CA LEU A 280 -19.91 6.59 -29.33
C LEU A 280 -18.95 5.78 -28.44
N LEU A 281 -18.11 4.92 -29.02
CA LEU A 281 -17.13 4.14 -28.29
C LEU A 281 -16.13 5.02 -27.51
N ALA A 282 -15.70 6.14 -28.09
CA ALA A 282 -14.81 7.09 -27.42
C ALA A 282 -15.51 7.80 -26.25
N ARG A 283 -16.82 8.08 -26.36
CA ARG A 283 -17.62 8.64 -25.25
C ARG A 283 -17.89 7.63 -24.13
N LEU A 284 -17.95 6.34 -24.46
CA LEU A 284 -18.22 5.25 -23.51
C LEU A 284 -16.96 4.75 -22.79
N ASP A 285 -15.79 5.39 -22.92
CA ASP A 285 -14.57 4.96 -22.24
C ASP A 285 -14.67 5.17 -20.73
N PRO A 286 -14.34 4.15 -19.87
CA PRO A 286 -14.55 4.19 -18.43
C PRO A 286 -13.74 5.24 -17.69
N ALA A 287 -12.67 5.75 -18.27
CA ALA A 287 -11.89 6.84 -17.70
C ALA A 287 -12.70 8.14 -17.54
N ALA A 288 -13.88 8.22 -18.16
CA ALA A 288 -14.76 9.38 -18.22
C ALA A 288 -15.96 9.31 -17.25
N HIS A 289 -15.86 8.62 -16.15
CA HIS A 289 -16.98 8.41 -15.20
C HIS A 289 -17.40 9.68 -14.46
N GLN A 290 -18.08 10.56 -15.16
CA GLN A 290 -19.21 11.27 -14.55
C GLN A 290 -20.40 10.31 -14.62
N GLN A 291 -21.10 10.18 -13.48
CA GLN A 291 -22.28 9.33 -13.35
C GLN A 291 -23.18 9.50 -14.58
N MET A 292 -23.28 8.46 -15.42
CA MET A 292 -24.26 8.50 -16.51
C MET A 292 -25.63 8.67 -15.89
N PRO A 293 -26.43 9.65 -16.33
CA PRO A 293 -27.80 9.77 -15.85
C PRO A 293 -28.54 8.50 -16.23
N GLY A 294 -28.81 7.68 -15.24
CA GLY A 294 -29.63 6.49 -15.38
C GLY A 294 -31.00 6.73 -14.74
N SER A 295 -32.00 6.05 -15.25
CA SER A 295 -33.35 6.02 -14.69
C SER A 295 -33.82 4.58 -14.51
N LEU A 296 -34.90 4.41 -13.77
CA LEU A 296 -35.60 3.15 -13.72
C LEU A 296 -36.27 2.89 -15.06
N LEU A 297 -35.99 1.74 -15.67
CA LEU A 297 -36.46 1.37 -17.01
C LEU A 297 -37.11 0.00 -17.00
N GLN A 298 -38.12 -0.17 -17.82
CA GLN A 298 -38.70 -1.46 -18.12
C GLN A 298 -38.11 -2.04 -19.41
N LEU A 299 -37.52 -3.24 -19.34
CA LEU A 299 -36.83 -3.87 -20.47
C LEU A 299 -37.78 -4.25 -21.57
N GLN A 300 -38.99 -4.75 -21.28
CA GLN A 300 -39.91 -5.21 -22.29
C GLN A 300 -40.36 -4.08 -23.25
N PRO A 301 -40.84 -2.93 -22.77
CA PRO A 301 -41.16 -1.80 -23.63
C PRO A 301 -39.98 -1.32 -24.51
N LEU A 302 -38.77 -1.35 -23.94
CA LEU A 302 -37.57 -1.00 -24.68
C LEU A 302 -37.25 -1.97 -25.82
N ILE A 303 -37.42 -3.28 -25.58
CA ILE A 303 -37.25 -4.31 -26.60
C ILE A 303 -38.29 -4.13 -27.70
N ASP A 304 -39.57 -3.89 -27.33
CA ASP A 304 -40.65 -3.68 -28.26
C ASP A 304 -40.43 -2.46 -29.18
N GLU A 305 -39.92 -1.36 -28.62
CA GLU A 305 -39.53 -0.15 -29.34
C GLU A 305 -38.42 -0.45 -30.37
N VAL A 306 -37.37 -1.23 -29.94
CA VAL A 306 -36.29 -1.61 -30.84
C VAL A 306 -36.79 -2.52 -31.96
N VAL A 307 -37.61 -3.52 -31.65
CA VAL A 307 -38.20 -4.44 -32.67
C VAL A 307 -39.01 -3.64 -33.69
N CYS A 308 -39.89 -2.77 -33.23
CA CYS A 308 -40.69 -1.89 -34.12
C CYS A 308 -39.78 -1.05 -35.02
N SER A 309 -38.67 -0.50 -34.51
CA SER A 309 -37.72 0.30 -35.30
C SER A 309 -37.00 -0.48 -36.42
N LEU A 310 -36.92 -1.80 -36.29
CA LEU A 310 -36.22 -2.70 -37.23
C LEU A 310 -37.18 -3.54 -38.10
N GLU A 311 -38.46 -3.43 -37.89
CA GLU A 311 -39.46 -4.25 -38.57
C GLU A 311 -39.40 -4.09 -40.09
N LEU A 312 -39.34 -2.85 -40.63
CA LEU A 312 -39.20 -2.58 -42.04
C LEU A 312 -37.91 -3.21 -42.62
N PHE A 313 -36.79 -3.10 -41.88
CA PHE A 313 -35.52 -3.68 -42.28
C PHE A 313 -35.56 -5.22 -42.31
N ALA A 314 -36.25 -5.85 -41.34
CA ALA A 314 -36.46 -7.28 -41.32
C ALA A 314 -37.34 -7.75 -42.51
N GLN A 315 -38.40 -6.99 -42.82
CA GLN A 315 -39.26 -7.27 -43.96
C GLN A 315 -38.51 -7.16 -45.30
N GLU A 316 -37.68 -6.11 -45.50
CA GLU A 316 -36.82 -5.96 -46.68
C GLU A 316 -35.84 -7.13 -46.85
N ARG A 317 -35.43 -7.75 -45.77
CA ARG A 317 -34.54 -8.93 -45.72
C ARG A 317 -35.29 -10.25 -45.73
N GLN A 318 -36.64 -10.23 -45.67
CA GLN A 318 -37.50 -11.41 -45.55
C GLN A 318 -37.17 -12.25 -44.30
N VAL A 319 -36.75 -11.60 -43.21
CA VAL A 319 -36.44 -12.24 -41.91
C VAL A 319 -37.58 -12.00 -40.94
N SER A 320 -38.04 -13.04 -40.26
CA SER A 320 -39.08 -12.95 -39.24
C SER A 320 -38.48 -12.73 -37.86
N ILE A 321 -39.07 -11.85 -37.05
CA ILE A 321 -38.67 -11.62 -35.64
C ILE A 321 -39.74 -12.26 -34.76
N HIS A 322 -39.30 -13.18 -33.87
CA HIS A 322 -40.15 -13.88 -32.92
C HIS A 322 -39.80 -13.54 -31.49
N GLN A 323 -40.72 -12.95 -30.76
CA GLN A 323 -40.59 -12.79 -29.31
C GLN A 323 -41.19 -14.02 -28.65
N ILE A 324 -40.33 -14.90 -28.02
CA ILE A 324 -40.76 -16.18 -27.46
C ILE A 324 -41.30 -16.01 -26.03
N ALA A 325 -40.69 -15.12 -25.23
CA ALA A 325 -41.13 -14.83 -23.88
C ALA A 325 -40.98 -13.34 -23.58
N ALA A 326 -42.00 -12.75 -22.98
CA ALA A 326 -42.09 -11.36 -22.58
C ALA A 326 -42.27 -11.28 -21.07
N LEU A 327 -41.63 -10.29 -20.42
CA LEU A 327 -41.72 -10.00 -18.99
C LEU A 327 -42.15 -8.54 -18.80
N PRO A 328 -43.45 -8.26 -18.60
CA PRO A 328 -43.95 -6.88 -18.48
C PRO A 328 -43.31 -6.04 -17.35
N HIS A 329 -42.81 -6.68 -16.33
CA HIS A 329 -42.31 -6.01 -15.14
C HIS A 329 -40.78 -6.20 -14.90
N ALA A 330 -40.00 -6.35 -15.97
CA ALA A 330 -38.55 -6.45 -15.88
C ALA A 330 -37.90 -5.07 -15.70
N GLU A 331 -37.71 -4.65 -14.46
CA GLU A 331 -37.17 -3.33 -14.12
C GLU A 331 -35.66 -3.36 -13.86
N ILE A 332 -34.95 -2.49 -14.58
CA ILE A 332 -33.52 -2.27 -14.43
C ILE A 332 -33.22 -0.77 -14.23
N TYR A 333 -32.03 -0.45 -13.71
CA TYR A 333 -31.52 0.92 -13.68
C TYR A 333 -30.50 1.12 -14.80
N GLY A 334 -30.73 2.13 -15.65
CA GLY A 334 -29.83 2.37 -16.79
C GLY A 334 -30.16 3.60 -17.63
N ASN A 335 -29.34 3.83 -18.65
CA ASN A 335 -29.57 4.87 -19.65
C ASN A 335 -30.33 4.27 -20.84
N GLN A 336 -31.55 4.78 -21.08
CA GLN A 336 -32.46 4.27 -22.11
C GLN A 336 -31.85 4.33 -23.50
N GLU A 337 -31.22 5.43 -23.90
CA GLU A 337 -30.65 5.62 -25.24
C GLU A 337 -29.51 4.64 -25.53
N LEU A 338 -28.66 4.41 -24.54
CA LEU A 338 -27.56 3.46 -24.70
C LEU A 338 -28.05 2.02 -24.76
N LEU A 339 -29.00 1.65 -23.90
CA LEU A 339 -29.58 0.31 -23.92
C LEU A 339 -30.38 0.05 -25.20
N PHE A 340 -31.12 1.06 -25.70
CA PHE A 340 -31.75 1.01 -27.03
C PHE A 340 -30.71 0.75 -28.11
N THR A 341 -29.60 1.49 -28.12
CA THR A 341 -28.50 1.32 -29.05
C THR A 341 -27.85 -0.06 -28.97
N CYS A 342 -27.65 -0.57 -27.75
CA CYS A 342 -27.13 -1.91 -27.50
C CYS A 342 -28.03 -2.98 -28.12
N ILE A 343 -29.28 -3.02 -27.73
CA ILE A 343 -30.25 -4.03 -28.18
C ILE A 343 -30.46 -3.94 -29.68
N ARG A 344 -30.57 -2.71 -30.23
CA ARG A 344 -30.68 -2.47 -31.66
C ARG A 344 -29.49 -3.00 -32.44
N ASN A 345 -28.25 -2.78 -31.99
CA ASN A 345 -27.06 -3.31 -32.64
C ASN A 345 -27.06 -4.84 -32.70
N LEU A 346 -27.55 -5.48 -31.64
CA LEU A 346 -27.61 -6.94 -31.59
C LEU A 346 -28.70 -7.52 -32.50
N ILE A 347 -29.91 -6.92 -32.50
CA ILE A 347 -31.00 -7.37 -33.37
C ILE A 347 -30.70 -7.05 -34.83
N ASP A 348 -30.17 -5.85 -35.17
CA ASP A 348 -29.69 -5.51 -36.53
C ASP A 348 -28.65 -6.54 -37.01
N ASN A 349 -27.74 -6.94 -36.13
CA ASN A 349 -26.73 -7.95 -36.42
C ASN A 349 -27.38 -9.32 -36.72
N ALA A 350 -28.30 -9.77 -35.86
CA ALA A 350 -29.02 -11.03 -36.02
C ALA A 350 -29.80 -11.07 -37.34
N ILE A 351 -30.49 -9.97 -37.73
CA ILE A 351 -31.19 -9.86 -39.02
C ILE A 351 -30.22 -9.95 -40.21
N ARG A 352 -29.04 -9.32 -40.11
CA ARG A 352 -28.03 -9.32 -41.18
C ARG A 352 -27.40 -10.68 -41.43
N TYR A 353 -27.23 -11.49 -40.37
CA TYR A 353 -26.60 -12.80 -40.49
C TYR A 353 -27.59 -13.94 -40.65
N ALA A 354 -28.87 -13.71 -40.41
CA ALA A 354 -29.92 -14.65 -40.76
C ALA A 354 -29.97 -14.86 -42.30
N PRO A 355 -30.26 -16.07 -42.79
CA PRO A 355 -30.46 -16.32 -44.20
C PRO A 355 -31.75 -15.65 -44.72
N GLU A 356 -31.90 -15.60 -46.03
CA GLU A 356 -33.16 -15.21 -46.63
C GLU A 356 -34.29 -16.15 -46.17
N HIS A 357 -35.43 -15.61 -45.79
CA HIS A 357 -36.53 -16.31 -45.10
C HIS A 357 -36.13 -16.89 -43.71
N GLY A 358 -35.08 -16.35 -43.10
CA GLY A 358 -34.61 -16.73 -41.76
C GLY A 358 -35.45 -16.15 -40.63
N ALA A 359 -35.00 -16.43 -39.42
CA ALA A 359 -35.70 -15.98 -38.22
C ALA A 359 -34.72 -15.50 -37.13
N VAL A 360 -35.15 -14.49 -36.39
CA VAL A 360 -34.49 -14.01 -35.17
C VAL A 360 -35.44 -14.27 -34.00
N TYR A 361 -34.89 -14.87 -32.95
CA TYR A 361 -35.63 -15.23 -31.74
C TYR A 361 -35.16 -14.37 -30.57
N ILE A 362 -36.11 -13.71 -29.90
CA ILE A 362 -35.84 -12.83 -28.73
C ILE A 362 -36.55 -13.45 -27.53
N THR A 363 -35.82 -13.70 -26.47
CA THR A 363 -36.32 -14.31 -25.22
C THR A 363 -35.85 -13.52 -24.02
N LEU A 364 -36.78 -12.99 -23.23
CA LEU A 364 -36.50 -12.37 -21.94
C LEU A 364 -36.91 -13.31 -20.81
N LYS A 365 -35.99 -13.66 -19.91
CA LYS A 365 -36.23 -14.53 -18.77
C LYS A 365 -35.90 -13.83 -17.46
N ASP A 366 -36.68 -14.14 -16.43
CA ASP A 366 -36.43 -13.74 -15.06
C ASP A 366 -35.58 -14.82 -14.35
N GLU A 367 -34.41 -14.43 -13.82
CA GLU A 367 -33.55 -15.26 -13.01
C GLU A 367 -33.42 -14.65 -11.61
N GLN A 368 -32.90 -15.40 -10.63
CA GLN A 368 -32.91 -14.97 -9.22
C GLN A 368 -32.33 -13.55 -8.99
N HIS A 369 -31.22 -13.23 -9.63
CA HIS A 369 -30.50 -11.98 -9.40
C HIS A 369 -30.44 -11.05 -10.62
N HIS A 370 -30.84 -11.51 -11.79
CA HIS A 370 -30.73 -10.74 -13.04
C HIS A 370 -31.85 -11.10 -14.01
N TYR A 371 -32.05 -10.22 -14.99
CA TYR A 371 -32.83 -10.53 -16.16
C TYR A 371 -31.90 -10.98 -17.28
N ARG A 372 -32.28 -12.04 -17.99
CA ARG A 372 -31.56 -12.61 -19.12
C ARG A 372 -32.29 -12.32 -20.41
N LEU A 373 -31.69 -11.49 -21.27
CA LEU A 373 -32.17 -11.26 -22.64
C LEU A 373 -31.31 -12.05 -23.61
N MET A 374 -31.91 -12.95 -24.38
CA MET A 374 -31.26 -13.76 -25.39
C MET A 374 -31.76 -13.33 -26.77
N ILE A 375 -30.84 -13.10 -27.69
CA ILE A 375 -31.10 -12.80 -29.09
C ILE A 375 -30.37 -13.86 -29.90
N GLU A 376 -31.14 -14.67 -30.65
CA GLU A 376 -30.63 -15.82 -31.40
C GLU A 376 -31.02 -15.70 -32.87
N ASP A 377 -30.11 -15.95 -33.80
CA ASP A 377 -30.40 -16.08 -35.21
C ASP A 377 -30.26 -17.54 -35.67
N ASN A 378 -30.79 -17.83 -36.85
CA ASN A 378 -30.64 -19.11 -37.53
C ASN A 378 -29.66 -19.06 -38.72
N GLY A 379 -28.65 -18.19 -38.63
CA GLY A 379 -27.61 -18.05 -39.65
C GLY A 379 -26.64 -19.22 -39.72
N ALA A 380 -25.56 -19.02 -40.44
CA ALA A 380 -24.51 -20.06 -40.63
C ALA A 380 -23.69 -20.39 -39.36
N GLY A 381 -23.92 -19.67 -38.25
CA GLY A 381 -23.13 -19.81 -37.03
C GLY A 381 -21.71 -19.26 -37.15
N VAL A 382 -20.93 -19.51 -36.11
CA VAL A 382 -19.54 -19.02 -36.00
C VAL A 382 -18.67 -20.13 -35.43
N ASP A 383 -17.46 -20.29 -35.94
CA ASP A 383 -16.50 -21.23 -35.41
C ASP A 383 -15.97 -20.78 -34.03
N SER A 384 -15.39 -21.73 -33.24
CA SER A 384 -14.91 -21.49 -31.87
C SER A 384 -13.85 -20.39 -31.81
N ASN A 385 -12.95 -20.31 -32.79
CA ASN A 385 -11.88 -19.28 -32.77
C ASN A 385 -12.46 -17.89 -33.03
N THR A 386 -13.49 -17.79 -33.85
CA THR A 386 -14.22 -16.55 -34.11
C THR A 386 -15.06 -16.14 -32.91
N LEU A 387 -15.70 -17.10 -32.20
CA LEU A 387 -16.51 -16.85 -30.99
C LEU A 387 -15.69 -16.14 -29.87
N GLU A 388 -14.48 -16.56 -29.64
CA GLU A 388 -13.61 -15.97 -28.61
C GLU A 388 -13.29 -14.50 -28.89
N ARG A 389 -13.23 -14.13 -30.16
CA ARG A 389 -12.87 -12.78 -30.59
C ARG A 389 -14.08 -11.89 -30.88
N LEU A 390 -15.30 -12.40 -30.78
CA LEU A 390 -16.50 -11.58 -30.93
C LEU A 390 -16.55 -10.46 -29.88
N GLY A 391 -16.82 -9.25 -30.33
CA GLY A 391 -16.78 -8.04 -29.50
C GLY A 391 -15.42 -7.35 -29.42
N GLU A 392 -14.36 -7.85 -30.07
CA GLU A 392 -13.18 -7.04 -30.38
C GLU A 392 -13.53 -5.94 -31.38
N ARG A 393 -12.88 -4.77 -31.25
CA ARG A 393 -13.10 -3.64 -32.18
C ARG A 393 -12.65 -4.02 -33.61
N PHE A 394 -13.47 -3.73 -34.63
CA PHE A 394 -13.21 -4.01 -36.04
C PHE A 394 -13.08 -5.50 -36.40
N PHE A 395 -13.29 -6.40 -35.45
CA PHE A 395 -13.22 -7.83 -35.74
C PHE A 395 -14.44 -8.29 -36.58
N ARG A 396 -14.16 -9.10 -37.59
CA ARG A 396 -15.14 -9.76 -38.45
C ARG A 396 -14.69 -11.15 -38.78
N GLY A 397 -15.58 -12.13 -38.71
CA GLY A 397 -15.27 -13.50 -39.15
C GLY A 397 -14.86 -13.56 -40.60
N LEU A 398 -13.86 -14.36 -40.91
CA LEU A 398 -13.38 -14.56 -42.28
C LEU A 398 -14.51 -15.14 -43.17
N GLY A 399 -14.71 -14.57 -44.35
CA GLY A 399 -15.69 -15.08 -45.34
C GLY A 399 -17.10 -14.46 -45.25
N THR A 400 -17.36 -13.53 -44.33
CA THR A 400 -18.66 -12.84 -44.25
C THR A 400 -18.85 -11.83 -45.39
N ARG A 401 -19.79 -12.11 -46.29
CA ARG A 401 -20.20 -11.21 -47.41
C ARG A 401 -21.10 -10.06 -46.93
N THR A 402 -21.56 -10.07 -45.67
CA THR A 402 -22.47 -9.05 -45.12
C THR A 402 -21.72 -7.75 -44.83
N SER A 403 -22.29 -6.61 -45.28
CA SER A 403 -21.73 -5.28 -45.01
C SER A 403 -21.85 -4.91 -43.53
N GLY A 404 -20.70 -4.65 -42.82
CA GLY A 404 -20.71 -4.24 -41.43
C GLY A 404 -19.38 -3.57 -41.03
N SER A 405 -19.37 -2.75 -39.98
CA SER A 405 -18.18 -2.06 -39.47
C SER A 405 -17.33 -2.89 -38.50
N GLY A 406 -17.86 -3.99 -37.94
CA GLY A 406 -17.22 -4.75 -36.88
C GLY A 406 -17.22 -4.04 -35.51
N LEU A 407 -18.02 -2.97 -35.36
CA LEU A 407 -18.08 -2.17 -34.11
C LEU A 407 -19.34 -2.46 -33.28
N GLY A 408 -20.41 -3.01 -33.84
CA GLY A 408 -21.70 -3.18 -33.15
C GLY A 408 -21.60 -4.03 -31.89
N LEU A 409 -20.89 -5.18 -31.93
CA LEU A 409 -20.72 -6.07 -30.78
C LEU A 409 -19.80 -5.46 -29.73
N SER A 410 -18.77 -4.72 -30.14
CA SER A 410 -17.88 -4.03 -29.17
C SER A 410 -18.59 -2.87 -28.47
N ILE A 411 -19.51 -2.18 -29.17
CA ILE A 411 -20.38 -1.15 -28.56
C ILE A 411 -21.32 -1.80 -27.53
N ALA A 412 -21.98 -2.91 -27.93
CA ALA A 412 -22.87 -3.63 -27.02
C ALA A 412 -22.13 -4.09 -25.72
N ARG A 413 -20.93 -4.67 -25.89
CA ARG A 413 -20.09 -5.06 -24.75
C ARG A 413 -19.80 -3.86 -23.84
N LYS A 414 -19.41 -2.72 -24.42
CA LYS A 414 -19.07 -1.52 -23.65
C LYS A 414 -20.27 -0.93 -22.91
N ILE A 415 -21.44 -0.91 -23.57
CA ILE A 415 -22.68 -0.46 -22.94
C ILE A 415 -23.05 -1.39 -21.77
N MET A 416 -22.93 -2.71 -21.93
CA MET A 416 -23.21 -3.66 -20.86
C MET A 416 -22.24 -3.50 -19.67
N GLU A 417 -20.94 -3.29 -19.93
CA GLU A 417 -19.95 -2.98 -18.89
C GLU A 417 -20.34 -1.74 -18.06
N LEU A 418 -20.76 -0.66 -18.73
CA LEU A 418 -21.22 0.57 -18.08
C LEU A 418 -22.47 0.37 -17.22
N HIS A 419 -23.34 -0.55 -17.61
CA HIS A 419 -24.55 -0.92 -16.86
C HIS A 419 -24.29 -2.03 -15.83
N ARG A 420 -23.02 -2.39 -15.57
CA ARG A 420 -22.63 -3.50 -14.67
C ARG A 420 -23.29 -4.83 -15.08
N GLY A 421 -23.67 -4.95 -16.34
CA GLY A 421 -24.20 -6.15 -16.94
C GLY A 421 -23.10 -6.98 -17.60
N TYR A 422 -23.50 -8.14 -18.12
CA TYR A 422 -22.59 -9.05 -18.81
C TYR A 422 -23.14 -9.41 -20.19
N ILE A 423 -22.25 -9.64 -21.17
CA ILE A 423 -22.59 -10.09 -22.51
C ILE A 423 -21.82 -11.37 -22.84
N GLU A 424 -22.52 -12.35 -23.35
CA GLU A 424 -21.96 -13.66 -23.72
C GLU A 424 -22.35 -14.03 -25.14
N PHE A 425 -21.43 -14.66 -25.87
CA PHE A 425 -21.64 -15.14 -27.23
C PHE A 425 -21.52 -16.68 -27.24
N THR A 426 -22.55 -17.37 -27.71
CA THR A 426 -22.59 -18.83 -27.79
C THR A 426 -23.24 -19.26 -29.07
N PRO A 427 -23.06 -20.52 -29.56
CA PRO A 427 -23.82 -21.05 -30.66
C PRO A 427 -25.32 -21.03 -30.36
N SER A 428 -26.13 -20.65 -31.35
CA SER A 428 -27.59 -20.68 -31.28
C SER A 428 -28.12 -22.10 -31.35
N ASN A 429 -29.22 -22.37 -30.65
CA ASN A 429 -29.95 -23.63 -30.77
C ASN A 429 -30.62 -23.78 -32.18
N TYR A 430 -30.71 -22.68 -32.93
CA TYR A 430 -31.30 -22.60 -34.27
C TYR A 430 -30.27 -22.63 -35.39
N GLY A 431 -28.98 -22.78 -35.07
CA GLY A 431 -27.87 -22.92 -36.01
C GLY A 431 -26.96 -21.71 -36.13
N GLY A 432 -27.41 -20.51 -35.76
CA GLY A 432 -26.67 -19.25 -35.86
C GLY A 432 -25.89 -18.87 -34.59
N LEU A 433 -25.86 -17.58 -34.25
CA LEU A 433 -25.27 -17.00 -33.06
C LEU A 433 -26.33 -16.71 -32.00
N LYS A 434 -26.04 -17.01 -30.77
CA LYS A 434 -26.80 -16.58 -29.60
C LYS A 434 -26.00 -15.54 -28.82
N VAL A 435 -26.58 -14.35 -28.64
CA VAL A 435 -26.06 -13.30 -27.76
C VAL A 435 -26.93 -13.21 -26.55
N THR A 436 -26.31 -13.35 -25.40
CA THR A 436 -26.98 -13.28 -24.07
C THR A 436 -26.54 -12.02 -23.36
N LEU A 437 -27.50 -11.20 -22.93
CA LEU A 437 -27.28 -10.04 -22.05
C LEU A 437 -27.85 -10.36 -20.66
N LEU A 438 -27.05 -10.09 -19.62
CA LEU A 438 -27.44 -10.23 -18.22
C LEU A 438 -27.54 -8.84 -17.58
N PHE A 439 -28.73 -8.47 -17.11
CA PHE A 439 -29.00 -7.18 -16.47
C PHE A 439 -29.29 -7.40 -14.98
N LEU A 440 -28.61 -6.65 -14.12
CA LEU A 440 -28.93 -6.63 -12.70
C LEU A 440 -30.33 -6.04 -12.47
N LYS A 441 -31.11 -6.66 -11.60
CA LYS A 441 -32.43 -6.15 -11.20
C LYS A 441 -32.31 -4.85 -10.43
N ALA A 442 -33.21 -3.91 -10.64
CA ALA A 442 -33.17 -2.58 -10.02
C ALA A 442 -33.07 -2.62 -8.49
N HIS A 443 -33.74 -3.58 -7.82
CA HIS A 443 -33.73 -3.73 -6.38
C HIS A 443 -32.40 -4.28 -5.79
N GLN A 444 -31.46 -4.72 -6.62
CA GLN A 444 -30.14 -5.21 -6.18
C GLN A 444 -29.04 -4.16 -6.32
N ILE A 445 -29.33 -3.01 -6.89
CA ILE A 445 -28.39 -1.90 -6.97
C ILE A 445 -28.52 -1.10 -5.67
N GLU A 446 -27.80 -1.56 -4.60
CA GLU A 446 -27.59 -0.73 -3.42
C GLU A 446 -26.89 0.56 -3.84
N TYR A 447 -27.56 1.70 -3.62
CA TYR A 447 -26.98 3.02 -3.73
C TYR A 447 -25.84 3.14 -2.69
N LYS A 448 -24.59 2.95 -3.14
CA LYS A 448 -23.40 3.37 -2.38
C LYS A 448 -22.93 4.71 -2.88
#